data_9965994e95142177318d38f6c368875e
#
_entry.id   9965994e95142177318d38f6c368875e
#
_cell.length_a   1.000
_cell.length_b   1.000
_cell.length_c   1.000
_cell.angle_alpha   90.00
_cell.angle_beta   90.00
_cell.angle_gamma   90.00
#
_symmetry.space_group_name_H-M   'P 1'
#
loop_
_entity.id
_entity.type
_entity.pdbx_description
1 polymer ?
#
loop_
_entity_poly.entity_id
_entity_poly.type
_entity_poly.pdbx_seq_one_letter_code
_entity_poly.pdbx_strand_id
1 'polypeptide(L)'
;MKKHLLTLCFTLMLGLSHAFADNQQPIYNSSLFGIRSDGVTMNTRSIQFAIDWIAEQGGGTLRFWVGRYLTGSIHLKSNVTIELVEGAVLVGSTNPLDYDRLVATNDHALILAEGVENIRLIGYYNSGGVIEGQGRALGNNCTDLVHKGLMKDKLSNDRVGEGFRPRLLIFRECKNVEVDNVTFRNAANWVTMYDQCENVKVNNVRIQSTAFWNNDGIDIVDCDGFVLTNSYVDASDDAICLKSHSAKKLCQNIEVRNCTARSSASGIKFGTMGAGGFKNVKIINNTVYDTYRSAITIQSVDGGICENILVDSLYATNVGNAIYLNVGARRDKQSFMDGITIRNLYCEVAATKPDAGYEYEGPIEDLPRNISPCGIIGLKDSKIKNVTLENIEIVFPGGGDPHYAHVGLDELDKVPEMPKAYPEFSQHMELPAWGFFVRHVDGLTMNNIKLTALKKDYRTAIVMDDVNNHDINNLTVIEPDSHTKESVFERK
;
A
#
# COMPACT_ATOMS: atom_id res chain seq x y z
N MET A 1 13.33 66.65 59.39
CA MET A 1 12.02 66.10 59.60
C MET A 1 11.31 66.08 58.26
N LYS A 2 11.44 65.03 57.47
CA LYS A 2 10.73 64.89 56.18
C LYS A 2 9.97 63.58 56.23
N LYS A 3 8.65 63.62 56.11
CA LYS A 3 7.73 62.50 55.99
C LYS A 3 7.82 61.99 54.55
N HIS A 4 8.16 60.73 54.36
CA HIS A 4 8.01 60.08 53.10
C HIS A 4 6.68 59.31 53.08
N LEU A 5 5.80 59.72 52.16
CA LEU A 5 4.54 59.15 51.88
C LEU A 5 4.82 57.97 50.91
N LEU A 6 4.53 56.72 51.32
CA LEU A 6 4.65 55.55 50.48
C LEU A 6 3.31 55.37 49.75
N THR A 7 3.30 55.67 48.48
CA THR A 7 2.14 55.38 47.61
C THR A 7 2.21 53.93 47.13
N LEU A 8 1.29 53.13 47.63
CA LEU A 8 1.12 51.70 47.21
C LEU A 8 0.27 51.66 45.94
N CYS A 9 0.91 51.49 44.81
CA CYS A 9 0.20 51.15 43.54
C CYS A 9 -0.23 49.71 43.54
N PHE A 10 -1.53 49.42 43.74
CA PHE A 10 -2.15 48.16 43.46
C PHE A 10 -2.38 48.09 41.97
N THR A 11 -1.48 47.43 41.26
CA THR A 11 -1.72 47.02 39.86
C THR A 11 -2.62 45.82 39.87
N LEU A 12 -3.87 46.01 39.50
CA LEU A 12 -4.83 44.93 39.24
C LEU A 12 -4.39 44.20 37.97
N MET A 13 -3.67 43.11 38.09
CA MET A 13 -3.48 42.17 37.01
C MET A 13 -4.80 41.43 36.80
N LEU A 14 -5.61 41.90 35.89
CA LEU A 14 -6.66 41.07 35.24
C LEU A 14 -5.98 40.01 34.44
N GLY A 15 -5.73 38.89 35.07
CA GLY A 15 -5.40 37.64 34.36
C GLY A 15 -6.56 37.25 33.47
N LEU A 16 -6.46 37.55 32.20
CA LEU A 16 -7.24 36.88 31.17
C LEU A 16 -6.77 35.40 31.15
N SER A 17 -7.37 34.60 32.03
CA SER A 17 -7.40 33.16 31.83
C SER A 17 -8.17 32.96 30.52
N HIS A 18 -7.46 32.83 29.43
CA HIS A 18 -8.00 32.11 28.27
C HIS A 18 -8.24 30.69 28.78
N ALA A 19 -9.44 30.44 29.25
CA ALA A 19 -9.97 29.10 29.30
C ALA A 19 -9.86 28.60 27.86
N PHE A 20 -8.90 27.72 27.59
CA PHE A 20 -9.00 26.80 26.47
C PHE A 20 -10.28 26.02 26.76
N ALA A 21 -11.41 26.53 26.26
CA ALA A 21 -12.58 25.69 26.08
C ALA A 21 -12.08 24.55 25.23
N ASP A 22 -12.05 23.37 25.82
CA ASP A 22 -11.91 22.12 25.11
C ASP A 22 -13.09 22.11 24.14
N ASN A 23 -12.84 22.55 22.91
CA ASN A 23 -13.86 22.69 21.87
C ASN A 23 -14.16 21.29 21.37
N GLN A 24 -14.75 20.46 22.25
CA GLN A 24 -15.32 19.19 21.84
C GLN A 24 -16.42 19.53 20.83
N GLN A 25 -16.15 19.22 19.58
CA GLN A 25 -17.14 19.39 18.53
C GLN A 25 -18.43 18.63 18.92
N PRO A 26 -19.62 19.18 18.62
CA PRO A 26 -20.87 18.56 19.01
C PRO A 26 -21.03 17.18 18.36
N ILE A 27 -21.63 16.25 19.13
CA ILE A 27 -21.89 14.88 18.68
C ILE A 27 -23.39 14.73 18.44
N TYR A 28 -23.72 14.27 17.24
CA TYR A 28 -25.09 14.06 16.78
C TYR A 28 -25.32 12.56 16.55
N ASN A 29 -26.31 11.99 17.20
CA ASN A 29 -26.68 10.59 16.97
C ASN A 29 -27.39 10.45 15.61
N SER A 30 -27.04 9.42 14.84
CA SER A 30 -27.63 9.13 13.52
C SER A 30 -29.15 9.04 13.55
N SER A 31 -29.73 8.55 14.65
CA SER A 31 -31.18 8.45 14.84
C SER A 31 -31.93 9.80 14.80
N LEU A 32 -31.27 10.91 15.13
CA LEU A 32 -31.84 12.27 15.05
C LEU A 32 -32.20 12.66 13.62
N PHE A 33 -31.57 12.07 12.62
CA PHE A 33 -31.78 12.34 11.20
C PHE A 33 -32.64 11.27 10.50
N GLY A 34 -33.32 10.42 11.27
CA GLY A 34 -34.14 9.34 10.73
C GLY A 34 -33.36 8.19 10.09
N ILE A 35 -32.06 8.10 10.36
CA ILE A 35 -31.19 7.02 9.88
C ILE A 35 -31.54 5.74 10.64
N ARG A 36 -31.84 4.66 9.91
CA ARG A 36 -32.30 3.38 10.47
C ARG A 36 -31.19 2.34 10.46
N SER A 37 -31.09 1.59 11.55
CA SER A 37 -30.06 0.56 11.79
C SER A 37 -30.53 -0.87 11.52
N ASP A 38 -31.54 -1.04 10.65
CA ASP A 38 -32.22 -2.32 10.38
C ASP A 38 -31.55 -3.18 9.30
N GLY A 39 -30.55 -2.67 8.60
CA GLY A 39 -29.81 -3.36 7.53
C GLY A 39 -30.54 -3.48 6.20
N VAL A 40 -31.76 -2.95 6.08
CA VAL A 40 -32.57 -3.04 4.86
C VAL A 40 -33.07 -1.70 4.35
N THR A 41 -33.28 -0.72 5.23
CA THR A 41 -33.65 0.64 4.83
C THR A 41 -32.46 1.35 4.20
N MET A 42 -32.64 1.85 2.96
CA MET A 42 -31.64 2.68 2.30
C MET A 42 -31.54 4.05 2.97
N ASN A 43 -30.39 4.35 3.56
CA ASN A 43 -30.16 5.56 4.35
C ASN A 43 -29.39 6.66 3.63
N THR A 44 -28.98 6.47 2.37
CA THR A 44 -28.09 7.39 1.66
C THR A 44 -28.48 8.85 1.82
N ARG A 45 -29.75 9.18 1.55
CA ARG A 45 -30.24 10.56 1.62
C ARG A 45 -30.24 11.10 3.06
N SER A 46 -30.63 10.29 4.05
CA SER A 46 -30.66 10.71 5.45
C SER A 46 -29.24 10.90 6.01
N ILE A 47 -28.29 10.03 5.63
CA ILE A 47 -26.88 10.17 6.02
C ILE A 47 -26.29 11.42 5.38
N GLN A 48 -26.50 11.62 4.06
CA GLN A 48 -25.99 12.80 3.37
C GLN A 48 -26.57 14.10 3.95
N PHE A 49 -27.89 14.12 4.22
CA PHE A 49 -28.51 15.26 4.87
C PHE A 49 -27.87 15.58 6.24
N ALA A 50 -27.59 14.53 7.05
CA ALA A 50 -26.94 14.73 8.33
C ALA A 50 -25.53 15.30 8.19
N ILE A 51 -24.74 14.80 7.25
CA ILE A 51 -23.37 15.29 6.95
C ILE A 51 -23.42 16.76 6.51
N ASP A 52 -24.31 17.10 5.56
CA ASP A 52 -24.45 18.46 5.03
C ASP A 52 -24.91 19.43 6.13
N TRP A 53 -25.90 19.05 6.92
CA TRP A 53 -26.41 19.87 8.02
C TRP A 53 -25.33 20.10 9.10
N ILE A 54 -24.56 19.05 9.50
CA ILE A 54 -23.49 19.18 10.48
C ILE A 54 -22.38 20.13 9.95
N ALA A 55 -22.05 20.03 8.67
CA ALA A 55 -21.07 20.92 8.05
C ALA A 55 -21.56 22.39 8.05
N GLU A 56 -22.84 22.63 7.78
CA GLU A 56 -23.48 23.96 7.84
C GLU A 56 -23.49 24.54 9.27
N GLN A 57 -23.52 23.70 10.30
CA GLN A 57 -23.38 24.13 11.70
C GLN A 57 -21.92 24.45 12.11
N GLY A 58 -20.96 24.36 11.18
CA GLY A 58 -19.53 24.59 11.44
C GLY A 58 -18.74 23.33 11.76
N GLY A 59 -19.34 22.17 11.67
CA GLY A 59 -18.72 20.86 11.91
C GLY A 59 -19.29 20.11 13.12
N GLY A 60 -18.85 18.87 13.26
CA GLY A 60 -19.31 17.99 14.35
C GLY A 60 -19.13 16.51 14.01
N THR A 61 -19.61 15.67 14.91
CA THR A 61 -19.52 14.23 14.80
C THR A 61 -20.89 13.62 14.53
N LEU A 62 -21.04 12.87 13.44
CA LEU A 62 -22.19 12.00 13.21
C LEU A 62 -21.86 10.61 13.75
N ARG A 63 -22.51 10.21 14.86
CA ARG A 63 -22.28 8.95 15.54
C ARG A 63 -23.30 7.89 15.15
N PHE A 64 -22.80 6.73 14.75
CA PHE A 64 -23.58 5.53 14.47
C PHE A 64 -23.44 4.54 15.62
N TRP A 65 -24.56 4.17 16.22
CA TRP A 65 -24.62 3.15 17.28
C TRP A 65 -24.69 1.74 16.70
N VAL A 66 -24.72 0.74 17.58
CA VAL A 66 -24.85 -0.67 17.20
C VAL A 66 -26.00 -0.88 16.22
N GLY A 67 -25.72 -1.55 15.11
CA GLY A 67 -26.70 -1.85 14.07
C GLY A 67 -26.11 -1.84 12.66
N ARG A 68 -26.93 -2.10 11.66
CA ARG A 68 -26.53 -2.18 10.26
C ARG A 68 -27.20 -1.06 9.47
N TYR A 69 -26.41 -0.24 8.79
CA TYR A 69 -26.85 0.95 8.09
C TYR A 69 -26.57 0.80 6.60
N LEU A 70 -27.59 0.36 5.84
CA LEU A 70 -27.48 0.20 4.40
C LEU A 70 -27.44 1.56 3.71
N THR A 71 -26.47 1.77 2.81
CA THR A 71 -26.28 3.03 2.07
C THR A 71 -25.65 2.81 0.70
N GLY A 72 -25.88 3.72 -0.23
CA GLY A 72 -25.04 3.99 -1.38
C GLY A 72 -23.96 5.00 -1.04
N SER A 73 -23.44 5.73 -2.03
CA SER A 73 -22.39 6.72 -1.81
C SER A 73 -22.78 7.83 -0.84
N ILE A 74 -21.87 8.16 0.07
CA ILE A 74 -21.93 9.33 0.94
C ILE A 74 -20.72 10.21 0.72
N HIS A 75 -20.91 11.53 0.75
CA HIS A 75 -19.86 12.52 0.53
C HIS A 75 -19.55 13.25 1.83
N LEU A 76 -18.32 13.11 2.33
CA LEU A 76 -17.88 13.83 3.52
C LEU A 76 -17.67 15.31 3.21
N LYS A 77 -17.85 16.14 4.22
CA LYS A 77 -17.67 17.60 4.17
C LYS A 77 -16.60 18.02 5.18
N SER A 78 -16.02 19.20 4.95
CA SER A 78 -15.04 19.76 5.88
C SER A 78 -15.55 19.85 7.31
N ASN A 79 -14.69 19.57 8.27
CA ASN A 79 -14.96 19.59 9.70
C ASN A 79 -16.00 18.57 10.19
N VAL A 80 -16.31 17.53 9.40
CA VAL A 80 -17.25 16.46 9.79
C VAL A 80 -16.49 15.20 10.14
N THR A 81 -16.85 14.61 11.27
CA THR A 81 -16.40 13.30 11.73
C THR A 81 -17.53 12.27 11.58
N ILE A 82 -17.25 11.16 10.92
CA ILE A 82 -18.06 9.96 10.98
C ILE A 82 -17.50 9.08 12.08
N GLU A 83 -18.31 8.75 13.06
CA GLU A 83 -17.92 7.90 14.18
C GLU A 83 -18.79 6.65 14.23
N LEU A 84 -18.14 5.49 14.16
CA LEU A 84 -18.77 4.18 14.22
C LEU A 84 -18.44 3.53 15.58
N VAL A 85 -19.41 3.33 16.45
CA VAL A 85 -19.16 2.59 17.68
C VAL A 85 -18.98 1.11 17.40
N GLU A 86 -18.36 0.38 18.33
CA GLU A 86 -18.26 -1.08 18.24
C GLU A 86 -19.64 -1.72 18.00
N GLY A 87 -19.73 -2.55 16.95
CA GLY A 87 -21.00 -3.17 16.51
C GLY A 87 -21.82 -2.33 15.53
N ALA A 88 -21.41 -1.11 15.20
CA ALA A 88 -21.98 -0.37 14.07
C ALA A 88 -21.38 -0.87 12.75
N VAL A 89 -22.22 -1.14 11.76
CA VAL A 89 -21.82 -1.58 10.43
C VAL A 89 -22.44 -0.67 9.38
N LEU A 90 -21.61 0.09 8.67
CA LEU A 90 -22.04 0.79 7.47
C LEU A 90 -21.97 -0.19 6.29
N VAL A 91 -23.11 -0.50 5.69
CA VAL A 91 -23.23 -1.55 4.67
C VAL A 91 -23.45 -0.90 3.31
N GLY A 92 -22.54 -1.16 2.36
CA GLY A 92 -22.69 -0.71 0.98
C GLY A 92 -23.81 -1.43 0.24
N SER A 93 -24.53 -0.72 -0.62
CA SER A 93 -25.52 -1.32 -1.51
C SER A 93 -24.88 -2.33 -2.46
N THR A 94 -25.60 -3.39 -2.79
CA THR A 94 -25.19 -4.32 -3.87
C THR A 94 -25.61 -3.84 -5.27
N ASN A 95 -26.37 -2.74 -5.36
CA ASN A 95 -26.75 -2.15 -6.62
C ASN A 95 -25.68 -1.16 -7.10
N PRO A 96 -24.97 -1.40 -8.21
CA PRO A 96 -23.93 -0.48 -8.72
C PRO A 96 -24.41 0.93 -9.02
N LEU A 97 -25.72 1.12 -9.25
CA LEU A 97 -26.31 2.41 -9.58
C LEU A 97 -26.53 3.30 -8.35
N ASP A 98 -26.32 2.78 -7.13
CA ASP A 98 -26.39 3.56 -5.89
C ASP A 98 -25.05 4.23 -5.55
N TYR A 99 -24.06 4.17 -6.46
CA TYR A 99 -22.72 4.71 -6.24
C TYR A 99 -22.45 5.92 -7.13
N ASP A 100 -22.14 7.05 -6.50
CA ASP A 100 -21.75 8.27 -7.18
C ASP A 100 -20.33 8.22 -7.70
N ARG A 101 -20.05 9.01 -8.73
CA ARG A 101 -18.73 9.15 -9.34
C ARG A 101 -18.12 10.51 -9.06
N LEU A 102 -16.83 10.54 -8.80
CA LEU A 102 -16.07 11.79 -8.79
C LEU A 102 -16.01 12.37 -10.21
N VAL A 103 -16.27 13.66 -10.34
CA VAL A 103 -16.28 14.33 -11.65
C VAL A 103 -14.90 14.33 -12.30
N ALA A 104 -13.85 14.52 -11.49
CA ALA A 104 -12.49 14.66 -11.98
C ALA A 104 -11.90 13.36 -12.55
N THR A 105 -12.22 12.19 -11.95
CA THR A 105 -11.57 10.91 -12.27
C THR A 105 -12.53 9.85 -12.79
N ASN A 106 -13.83 10.07 -12.64
CA ASN A 106 -14.90 9.10 -12.91
C ASN A 106 -14.82 7.84 -12.01
N ASP A 107 -14.01 7.89 -10.96
CA ASP A 107 -13.96 6.84 -9.92
C ASP A 107 -15.18 6.94 -9.00
N HIS A 108 -15.58 5.82 -8.42
CA HIS A 108 -16.71 5.75 -7.52
C HIS A 108 -16.42 4.91 -6.27
N ALA A 109 -17.04 5.28 -5.14
CA ALA A 109 -16.88 4.58 -3.88
C ALA A 109 -18.10 4.74 -2.97
N LEU A 110 -18.13 3.94 -1.89
CA LEU A 110 -19.14 4.05 -0.84
C LEU A 110 -18.97 5.35 -0.04
N ILE A 111 -17.72 5.68 0.33
CA ILE A 111 -17.38 6.91 1.06
C ILE A 111 -16.47 7.77 0.18
N LEU A 112 -16.93 8.96 -0.12
CA LEU A 112 -16.25 9.92 -0.98
C LEU A 112 -15.93 11.21 -0.20
N ALA A 113 -14.75 11.79 -0.49
CA ALA A 113 -14.40 13.14 -0.10
C ALA A 113 -13.52 13.76 -1.18
N GLU A 114 -13.81 14.98 -1.61
CA GLU A 114 -13.01 15.70 -2.62
C GLU A 114 -12.86 17.16 -2.25
N GLY A 115 -11.59 17.62 -2.17
CA GLY A 115 -11.27 19.03 -1.90
C GLY A 115 -11.71 19.55 -0.53
N VAL A 116 -11.85 18.68 0.46
CA VAL A 116 -12.30 19.02 1.83
C VAL A 116 -11.18 18.87 2.85
N GLU A 117 -11.36 19.44 4.02
CA GLU A 117 -10.36 19.42 5.07
C GLU A 117 -10.93 19.09 6.45
N ASN A 118 -10.04 18.66 7.36
CA ASN A 118 -10.36 18.32 8.74
C ASN A 118 -11.47 17.24 8.81
N ILE A 119 -11.33 16.19 8.04
CA ILE A 119 -12.29 15.07 8.02
C ILE A 119 -11.77 13.89 8.82
N ARG A 120 -12.66 13.23 9.51
CA ARG A 120 -12.31 12.07 10.33
C ARG A 120 -13.31 10.93 10.10
N LEU A 121 -12.79 9.71 10.00
CA LEU A 121 -13.56 8.47 10.02
C LEU A 121 -13.00 7.60 11.13
N ILE A 122 -13.71 7.50 12.24
CA ILE A 122 -13.17 6.89 13.45
C ILE A 122 -14.08 5.82 14.03
N GLY A 123 -13.45 4.80 14.61
CA GLY A 123 -14.12 3.81 15.44
C GLY A 123 -14.06 4.18 16.91
N TYR A 124 -15.15 3.96 17.64
CA TYR A 124 -15.25 4.21 19.06
C TYR A 124 -15.38 2.91 19.85
N TYR A 125 -14.67 2.82 20.97
CA TYR A 125 -14.42 1.60 21.75
C TYR A 125 -13.59 0.53 20.98
N ASN A 126 -13.06 -0.40 21.68
CA ASN A 126 -12.22 -1.56 21.33
C ASN A 126 -11.88 -1.70 19.82
N SER A 127 -12.71 -2.39 19.06
CA SER A 127 -12.49 -2.69 17.64
C SER A 127 -13.13 -1.68 16.69
N GLY A 128 -13.76 -0.60 17.22
CA GLY A 128 -14.51 0.35 16.41
C GLY A 128 -15.63 -0.26 15.59
N GLY A 129 -16.08 0.42 14.56
CA GLY A 129 -17.11 -0.06 13.64
C GLY A 129 -16.57 -0.65 12.35
N VAL A 130 -17.47 -1.14 11.52
CA VAL A 130 -17.16 -1.84 10.27
C VAL A 130 -17.75 -1.10 9.08
N ILE A 131 -17.00 -1.04 7.99
CA ILE A 131 -17.46 -0.65 6.65
C ILE A 131 -17.43 -1.90 5.78
N GLU A 132 -18.61 -2.35 5.38
CA GLU A 132 -18.85 -3.61 4.67
C GLU A 132 -19.28 -3.33 3.21
N GLY A 133 -18.48 -3.76 2.25
CA GLY A 133 -18.71 -3.46 0.83
C GLY A 133 -19.61 -4.43 0.10
N GLN A 134 -19.86 -5.62 0.66
CA GLN A 134 -20.56 -6.70 -0.03
C GLN A 134 -19.96 -7.03 -1.42
N GLY A 135 -18.63 -6.94 -1.55
CA GLY A 135 -17.88 -6.83 -2.80
C GLY A 135 -18.14 -7.92 -3.82
N ARG A 136 -18.33 -9.18 -3.39
CA ARG A 136 -18.68 -10.28 -4.31
C ARG A 136 -20.03 -10.01 -4.99
N ALA A 137 -21.07 -9.71 -4.21
CA ALA A 137 -22.39 -9.45 -4.75
C ALA A 137 -22.41 -8.19 -5.63
N LEU A 138 -21.77 -7.12 -5.17
CA LEU A 138 -21.65 -5.87 -5.92
C LEU A 138 -20.85 -6.07 -7.23
N GLY A 139 -19.71 -6.74 -7.20
CA GLY A 139 -18.88 -7.01 -8.38
C GLY A 139 -19.60 -7.89 -9.41
N ASN A 140 -20.31 -8.93 -8.95
CA ASN A 140 -21.13 -9.77 -9.82
C ASN A 140 -22.28 -8.97 -10.44
N ASN A 141 -22.93 -8.08 -9.69
CA ASN A 141 -23.99 -7.24 -10.22
C ASN A 141 -23.45 -6.23 -11.26
N CYS A 142 -22.23 -5.72 -11.09
CA CYS A 142 -21.57 -4.92 -12.15
C CYS A 142 -21.39 -5.73 -13.43
N THR A 143 -20.93 -6.98 -13.35
CA THR A 143 -20.77 -7.88 -14.50
C THR A 143 -22.12 -8.19 -15.16
N ASP A 144 -23.15 -8.41 -14.36
CA ASP A 144 -24.52 -8.66 -14.84
C ASP A 144 -25.09 -7.45 -15.61
N LEU A 145 -24.79 -6.22 -15.20
CA LEU A 145 -25.18 -5.02 -15.98
C LEU A 145 -24.54 -4.99 -17.37
N VAL A 146 -23.32 -5.46 -17.52
CA VAL A 146 -22.66 -5.59 -18.84
C VAL A 146 -23.33 -6.65 -19.68
N HIS A 147 -23.62 -7.83 -19.13
CA HIS A 147 -24.33 -8.89 -19.85
C HIS A 147 -25.74 -8.48 -20.27
N LYS A 148 -26.41 -7.63 -19.51
CA LYS A 148 -27.72 -7.06 -19.84
C LYS A 148 -27.66 -5.89 -20.84
N GLY A 149 -26.46 -5.48 -21.25
CA GLY A 149 -26.28 -4.34 -22.15
C GLY A 149 -26.56 -2.96 -21.53
N LEU A 150 -26.67 -2.90 -20.18
CA LEU A 150 -26.92 -1.67 -19.44
C LEU A 150 -25.62 -0.90 -19.10
N MET A 151 -24.50 -1.60 -19.19
CA MET A 151 -23.14 -1.04 -19.03
C MET A 151 -22.28 -1.52 -20.20
N LYS A 152 -21.39 -0.66 -20.72
CA LYS A 152 -20.47 -1.04 -21.79
C LYS A 152 -19.07 -1.20 -21.21
N ASP A 153 -18.59 -2.44 -21.21
CA ASP A 153 -17.21 -2.76 -20.85
C ASP A 153 -16.72 -3.95 -21.68
N LYS A 154 -15.41 -4.02 -21.87
CA LYS A 154 -14.75 -5.20 -22.40
C LYS A 154 -14.40 -6.10 -21.22
N LEU A 155 -15.19 -7.12 -20.98
CA LEU A 155 -14.92 -8.10 -19.92
C LEU A 155 -13.55 -8.74 -20.13
N SER A 156 -12.80 -8.86 -19.05
CA SER A 156 -11.55 -9.60 -18.97
C SER A 156 -11.75 -10.74 -17.96
N ASN A 157 -11.60 -12.00 -18.38
CA ASN A 157 -11.88 -13.16 -17.54
C ASN A 157 -13.27 -13.10 -16.87
N ASP A 158 -14.29 -12.77 -17.65
CA ASP A 158 -15.68 -12.65 -17.21
C ASP A 158 -15.92 -11.64 -16.06
N ARG A 159 -15.07 -10.63 -15.95
CA ARG A 159 -15.23 -9.54 -14.99
C ARG A 159 -15.14 -8.18 -15.66
N VAL A 160 -15.84 -7.21 -15.10
CA VAL A 160 -15.73 -5.81 -15.52
C VAL A 160 -14.43 -5.19 -15.04
N GLY A 161 -13.95 -4.20 -15.77
CA GLY A 161 -12.78 -3.42 -15.42
C GLY A 161 -12.92 -2.67 -14.09
N GLU A 162 -11.79 -2.26 -13.53
CA GLU A 162 -11.75 -1.54 -12.24
C GLU A 162 -12.57 -0.25 -12.26
N GLY A 163 -12.59 0.50 -13.36
CA GLY A 163 -13.36 1.74 -13.50
C GLY A 163 -14.89 1.57 -13.42
N PHE A 164 -15.40 0.35 -13.36
CA PHE A 164 -16.84 0.04 -13.26
C PHE A 164 -17.25 -0.55 -11.92
N ARG A 165 -16.29 -0.84 -11.06
CA ARG A 165 -16.54 -1.44 -9.74
C ARG A 165 -16.25 -0.43 -8.64
N PRO A 166 -17.21 -0.14 -7.73
CA PRO A 166 -16.99 0.82 -6.65
C PRO A 166 -15.92 0.36 -5.66
N ARG A 167 -15.12 1.31 -5.18
CA ARG A 167 -14.23 1.17 -4.02
C ARG A 167 -15.01 1.35 -2.71
N LEU A 168 -14.40 1.10 -1.56
CA LEU A 168 -15.03 1.45 -0.29
C LEU A 168 -14.81 2.91 0.08
N LEU A 169 -13.58 3.41 -0.10
CA LEU A 169 -13.24 4.77 0.26
C LEU A 169 -12.36 5.43 -0.81
N ILE A 170 -12.72 6.65 -1.18
CA ILE A 170 -11.86 7.56 -1.95
C ILE A 170 -11.84 8.92 -1.27
N PHE A 171 -10.66 9.34 -0.82
CA PHE A 171 -10.38 10.70 -0.41
C PHE A 171 -9.42 11.33 -1.40
N ARG A 172 -9.87 12.40 -2.07
CA ARG A 172 -9.12 13.07 -3.11
C ARG A 172 -8.91 14.56 -2.78
N GLU A 173 -7.67 15.02 -2.92
CA GLU A 173 -7.31 16.44 -2.67
C GLU A 173 -7.77 16.95 -1.29
N CYS A 174 -7.80 16.06 -0.30
CA CYS A 174 -8.20 16.37 1.07
C CYS A 174 -7.00 16.75 1.94
N LYS A 175 -7.24 17.57 2.97
CA LYS A 175 -6.21 17.99 3.93
C LYS A 175 -6.62 17.63 5.36
N ASN A 176 -5.63 17.30 6.19
CA ASN A 176 -5.85 16.95 7.60
C ASN A 176 -6.89 15.83 7.75
N VAL A 177 -6.55 14.66 7.22
CA VAL A 177 -7.41 13.48 7.22
C VAL A 177 -7.00 12.54 8.35
N GLU A 178 -7.98 12.00 9.07
CA GLU A 178 -7.76 10.96 10.08
C GLU A 178 -8.70 9.78 9.85
N VAL A 179 -8.12 8.58 9.74
CA VAL A 179 -8.86 7.32 9.76
C VAL A 179 -8.30 6.47 10.89
N ASP A 180 -9.09 6.20 11.90
CA ASP A 180 -8.62 5.52 13.11
C ASP A 180 -9.58 4.44 13.59
N ASN A 181 -9.04 3.27 13.95
CA ASN A 181 -9.77 2.20 14.61
C ASN A 181 -11.03 1.72 13.85
N VAL A 182 -10.94 1.60 12.51
CA VAL A 182 -12.06 1.16 11.65
C VAL A 182 -11.68 -0.12 10.91
N THR A 183 -12.65 -1.02 10.76
CA THR A 183 -12.50 -2.23 9.95
C THR A 183 -13.17 -2.04 8.59
N PHE A 184 -12.44 -2.30 7.51
CA PHE A 184 -12.96 -2.33 6.14
C PHE A 184 -13.03 -3.77 5.65
N ARG A 185 -14.15 -4.16 5.04
CA ARG A 185 -14.36 -5.53 4.55
C ARG A 185 -14.97 -5.57 3.16
N ASN A 186 -14.55 -6.58 2.42
CA ASN A 186 -15.24 -7.07 1.23
C ASN A 186 -15.55 -5.99 0.21
N ALA A 187 -14.53 -5.29 -0.29
CA ALA A 187 -14.66 -4.35 -1.41
C ALA A 187 -14.91 -5.09 -2.74
N ALA A 188 -15.51 -4.43 -3.71
CA ALA A 188 -15.61 -4.92 -5.08
C ALA A 188 -14.39 -4.51 -5.95
N ASN A 189 -13.53 -3.66 -5.41
CA ASN A 189 -12.35 -3.08 -6.04
C ASN A 189 -11.35 -2.69 -4.93
N TRP A 190 -10.39 -1.77 -5.17
CA TRP A 190 -9.51 -1.24 -4.13
C TRP A 190 -10.30 -0.85 -2.88
N VAL A 191 -9.75 -1.14 -1.72
CA VAL A 191 -10.47 -0.93 -0.46
C VAL A 191 -10.45 0.55 -0.09
N THR A 192 -9.25 1.12 0.08
CA THR A 192 -9.12 2.54 0.42
C THR A 192 -8.11 3.21 -0.51
N MET A 193 -8.49 4.37 -1.05
CA MET A 193 -7.66 5.20 -1.90
C MET A 193 -7.58 6.61 -1.34
N TYR A 194 -6.37 7.06 -1.11
CA TYR A 194 -6.04 8.44 -0.74
C TYR A 194 -5.28 9.05 -1.92
N ASP A 195 -5.95 9.94 -2.67
CA ASP A 195 -5.39 10.53 -3.90
C ASP A 195 -5.09 12.02 -3.69
N GLN A 196 -3.82 12.39 -3.82
CA GLN A 196 -3.36 13.77 -3.72
C GLN A 196 -3.72 14.46 -2.39
N CYS A 197 -3.80 13.69 -1.32
CA CYS A 197 -4.11 14.20 0.01
C CYS A 197 -2.85 14.72 0.73
N GLU A 198 -3.06 15.68 1.62
CA GLU A 198 -2.01 16.28 2.46
C GLU A 198 -2.28 16.04 3.95
N ASN A 199 -1.25 15.68 4.73
CA ASN A 199 -1.34 15.43 6.16
C ASN A 199 -2.44 14.40 6.52
N VAL A 200 -2.20 13.16 6.11
CA VAL A 200 -3.11 12.02 6.36
C VAL A 200 -2.56 11.15 7.48
N LYS A 201 -3.41 10.76 8.41
CA LYS A 201 -3.10 9.79 9.46
C LYS A 201 -4.08 8.63 9.39
N VAL A 202 -3.54 7.43 9.22
CA VAL A 202 -4.30 6.18 9.27
C VAL A 202 -3.70 5.32 10.37
N ASN A 203 -4.48 5.01 11.39
CA ASN A 203 -3.99 4.26 12.54
C ASN A 203 -4.97 3.16 12.96
N ASN A 204 -4.43 2.04 13.40
CA ASN A 204 -5.20 0.92 13.95
C ASN A 204 -6.38 0.50 13.05
N VAL A 205 -6.21 0.56 11.72
CA VAL A 205 -7.21 0.07 10.79
C VAL A 205 -7.02 -1.42 10.51
N ARG A 206 -8.12 -2.10 10.28
CA ARG A 206 -8.13 -3.49 9.87
C ARG A 206 -8.79 -3.63 8.51
N ILE A 207 -8.04 -4.11 7.52
CA ILE A 207 -8.56 -4.43 6.19
C ILE A 207 -8.64 -5.95 6.06
N GLN A 208 -9.80 -6.45 5.67
CA GLN A 208 -10.08 -7.85 5.35
C GLN A 208 -10.89 -7.89 4.07
N SER A 209 -10.22 -7.83 2.94
CA SER A 209 -10.87 -7.73 1.63
C SER A 209 -10.27 -8.70 0.62
N THR A 210 -10.85 -9.87 0.58
CA THR A 210 -10.49 -10.95 -0.34
C THR A 210 -11.72 -11.42 -1.14
N ALA A 211 -12.73 -10.55 -1.21
CA ALA A 211 -14.06 -10.91 -1.71
C ALA A 211 -14.19 -10.81 -3.23
N PHE A 212 -13.29 -10.09 -3.89
CA PHE A 212 -13.30 -9.91 -5.33
C PHE A 212 -11.90 -9.58 -5.87
N TRP A 213 -11.77 -9.40 -7.17
CA TRP A 213 -10.54 -9.03 -7.86
C TRP A 213 -10.11 -7.59 -7.57
N ASN A 214 -8.81 -7.32 -7.62
CA ASN A 214 -8.21 -6.00 -7.42
C ASN A 214 -8.62 -5.37 -6.09
N ASN A 215 -8.67 -6.15 -5.03
CA ASN A 215 -8.86 -5.64 -3.68
C ASN A 215 -7.51 -5.23 -3.10
N ASP A 216 -6.87 -4.19 -3.70
CA ASP A 216 -5.74 -3.52 -3.06
C ASP A 216 -6.20 -2.99 -1.70
N GLY A 217 -5.36 -3.11 -0.67
CA GLY A 217 -5.78 -2.77 0.69
C GLY A 217 -5.77 -1.26 0.94
N ILE A 218 -4.59 -0.67 0.95
CA ILE A 218 -4.38 0.76 1.16
C ILE A 218 -3.58 1.31 0.01
N ASP A 219 -4.19 2.19 -0.78
CA ASP A 219 -3.55 2.89 -1.89
C ASP A 219 -3.25 4.34 -1.52
N ILE A 220 -1.97 4.68 -1.44
CA ILE A 220 -1.46 6.01 -1.16
C ILE A 220 -0.98 6.60 -2.48
N VAL A 221 -1.76 7.52 -3.07
CA VAL A 221 -1.58 8.01 -4.43
C VAL A 221 -1.21 9.49 -4.43
N ASP A 222 -0.04 9.86 -4.93
CA ASP A 222 0.40 11.26 -5.05
C ASP A 222 0.23 12.10 -3.75
N CYS A 223 0.25 11.47 -2.58
CA CYS A 223 0.08 12.13 -1.28
C CYS A 223 1.36 12.82 -0.80
N ASP A 224 1.21 13.87 -0.01
CA ASP A 224 2.30 14.54 0.70
C ASP A 224 2.03 14.55 2.22
N GLY A 225 2.85 13.84 2.97
CA GLY A 225 2.65 13.67 4.41
C GLY A 225 1.57 12.66 4.74
N PHE A 226 1.88 11.37 4.64
CA PHE A 226 0.98 10.27 5.00
C PHE A 226 1.63 9.38 6.06
N VAL A 227 0.92 9.08 7.13
CA VAL A 227 1.39 8.21 8.20
C VAL A 227 0.40 7.06 8.41
N LEU A 228 0.85 5.84 8.14
CA LEU A 228 0.11 4.59 8.40
C LEU A 228 0.75 3.86 9.57
N THR A 229 -0.03 3.56 10.61
CA THR A 229 0.51 2.89 11.80
C THR A 229 -0.42 1.81 12.33
N ASN A 230 0.18 0.79 13.00
CA ASN A 230 -0.50 -0.21 13.82
C ASN A 230 -1.66 -0.92 13.11
N SER A 231 -1.55 -1.14 11.81
CA SER A 231 -2.65 -1.60 10.97
C SER A 231 -2.42 -3.02 10.46
N TYR A 232 -3.53 -3.71 10.21
CA TYR A 232 -3.52 -5.05 9.63
C TYR A 232 -4.23 -5.03 8.27
N VAL A 233 -3.57 -5.56 7.24
CA VAL A 233 -4.09 -5.59 5.87
C VAL A 233 -4.02 -7.00 5.30
N ASP A 234 -5.17 -7.54 4.96
CA ASP A 234 -5.35 -8.82 4.25
C ASP A 234 -6.16 -8.55 2.97
N ALA A 235 -5.50 -8.62 1.84
CA ALA A 235 -5.99 -8.14 0.55
C ALA A 235 -5.75 -9.16 -0.57
N SER A 236 -6.70 -9.32 -1.51
CA SER A 236 -6.52 -10.21 -2.66
C SER A 236 -5.73 -9.59 -3.82
N ASP A 237 -5.23 -8.38 -3.65
CA ASP A 237 -4.22 -7.74 -4.50
C ASP A 237 -3.19 -7.07 -3.58
N ASP A 238 -2.42 -6.07 -4.01
CA ASP A 238 -1.35 -5.45 -3.21
C ASP A 238 -1.87 -4.95 -1.84
N ALA A 239 -1.22 -5.32 -0.74
CA ALA A 239 -1.76 -4.98 0.59
C ALA A 239 -1.57 -3.51 0.95
N ILE A 240 -0.34 -3.00 0.92
CA ILE A 240 -0.01 -1.59 1.16
C ILE A 240 0.71 -1.07 -0.08
N CYS A 241 0.10 -0.16 -0.79
CA CYS A 241 0.57 0.26 -2.10
C CYS A 241 0.75 1.78 -2.19
N LEU A 242 1.93 2.22 -2.59
CA LEU A 242 2.21 3.60 -2.94
C LEU A 242 2.14 3.72 -4.46
N LYS A 243 1.40 4.69 -4.98
CA LYS A 243 1.26 4.94 -6.41
C LYS A 243 1.51 6.42 -6.72
N SER A 244 1.94 6.70 -7.95
CA SER A 244 2.05 8.07 -8.45
C SER A 244 1.44 8.15 -9.85
N HIS A 245 0.25 8.72 -9.92
CA HIS A 245 -0.52 8.84 -11.16
C HIS A 245 -0.15 10.10 -11.94
N SER A 246 0.15 11.18 -11.24
CA SER A 246 0.46 12.47 -11.84
C SER A 246 1.95 12.63 -12.08
N ALA A 247 2.35 12.92 -13.33
CA ALA A 247 3.74 13.28 -13.63
C ALA A 247 4.19 14.63 -13.02
N LYS A 248 3.29 15.35 -12.38
CA LYS A 248 3.55 16.66 -11.76
C LYS A 248 3.57 16.62 -10.24
N LYS A 249 3.23 15.49 -9.63
CA LYS A 249 3.17 15.32 -8.18
C LYS A 249 4.02 14.13 -7.76
N LEU A 250 4.50 14.16 -6.54
CA LEU A 250 5.23 13.06 -5.90
C LEU A 250 4.34 12.43 -4.83
N CYS A 251 4.42 11.13 -4.67
CA CYS A 251 4.02 10.45 -3.46
C CYS A 251 5.19 10.56 -2.47
N GLN A 252 5.10 11.46 -1.49
CA GLN A 252 6.27 11.82 -0.69
C GLN A 252 5.97 12.05 0.79
N ASN A 253 7.04 12.00 1.61
CA ASN A 253 6.96 12.19 3.06
C ASN A 253 6.01 11.17 3.71
N ILE A 254 6.18 9.90 3.32
CA ILE A 254 5.32 8.79 3.72
C ILE A 254 6.01 7.98 4.81
N GLU A 255 5.26 7.57 5.81
CA GLU A 255 5.71 6.64 6.83
C GLU A 255 4.71 5.51 7.03
N VAL A 256 5.17 4.25 6.92
CA VAL A 256 4.41 3.03 7.22
C VAL A 256 5.10 2.32 8.37
N ARG A 257 4.43 2.15 9.51
CA ARG A 257 5.06 1.59 10.70
C ARG A 257 4.17 0.65 11.49
N ASN A 258 4.76 -0.41 12.03
CA ASN A 258 4.09 -1.38 12.90
C ASN A 258 2.87 -2.02 12.22
N CYS A 259 2.93 -2.24 10.92
CA CYS A 259 1.83 -2.83 10.16
C CYS A 259 2.11 -4.30 9.86
N THR A 260 1.04 -5.05 9.71
CA THR A 260 1.07 -6.44 9.26
C THR A 260 0.33 -6.55 7.94
N ALA A 261 0.97 -7.12 6.93
CA ALA A 261 0.42 -7.29 5.59
C ALA A 261 0.38 -8.76 5.17
N ARG A 262 -0.70 -9.15 4.52
CA ARG A 262 -0.90 -10.40 3.83
C ARG A 262 -1.56 -10.12 2.48
N SER A 263 -1.16 -10.83 1.41
CA SER A 263 -1.63 -10.48 0.07
C SER A 263 -1.53 -11.65 -0.91
N SER A 264 -2.47 -11.76 -1.85
CA SER A 264 -2.27 -12.61 -3.03
C SER A 264 -1.49 -11.91 -4.16
N ALA A 265 -0.94 -10.73 -3.89
CA ALA A 265 0.01 -10.02 -4.74
C ALA A 265 1.22 -9.58 -3.91
N SER A 266 1.50 -8.29 -3.72
CA SER A 266 2.67 -7.82 -2.97
C SER A 266 2.30 -7.35 -1.56
N GLY A 267 3.17 -7.57 -0.59
CA GLY A 267 2.97 -7.10 0.80
C GLY A 267 3.05 -5.58 0.88
N ILE A 268 4.20 -5.01 0.51
CA ILE A 268 4.40 -3.56 0.42
C ILE A 268 4.97 -3.25 -0.96
N LYS A 269 4.30 -2.35 -1.70
CA LYS A 269 4.63 -2.05 -3.09
C LYS A 269 4.67 -0.56 -3.39
N PHE A 270 5.67 -0.16 -4.14
CA PHE A 270 5.77 1.13 -4.80
C PHE A 270 5.49 0.92 -6.29
N GLY A 271 4.40 1.51 -6.75
CA GLY A 271 3.95 1.31 -8.14
C GLY A 271 2.74 0.36 -8.25
N THR A 272 2.43 -0.20 -9.39
CA THR A 272 3.16 -0.05 -10.67
C THR A 272 3.13 1.38 -11.22
N MET A 273 2.04 2.15 -11.00
CA MET A 273 1.94 3.54 -11.44
C MET A 273 2.96 4.41 -10.70
N GLY A 274 3.90 5.00 -11.45
CA GLY A 274 5.01 5.79 -10.92
C GLY A 274 5.37 6.98 -11.80
N ALA A 275 4.37 7.76 -12.27
CA ALA A 275 4.59 8.81 -13.28
C ALA A 275 5.37 10.03 -12.74
N GLY A 276 5.11 10.49 -11.51
CA GLY A 276 5.88 11.50 -10.80
C GLY A 276 6.96 10.87 -9.93
N GLY A 277 6.58 9.83 -9.20
CA GLY A 277 7.48 9.01 -8.42
C GLY A 277 7.31 9.12 -6.91
N PHE A 278 8.33 8.66 -6.18
CA PHE A 278 8.32 8.45 -4.74
C PHE A 278 9.54 9.14 -4.10
N LYS A 279 9.33 9.82 -2.99
CA LYS A 279 10.43 10.50 -2.29
C LYS A 279 10.25 10.55 -0.79
N ASN A 280 11.35 10.39 -0.02
CA ASN A 280 11.32 10.47 1.44
C ASN A 280 10.29 9.49 2.05
N VAL A 281 10.43 8.20 1.78
CA VAL A 281 9.53 7.17 2.31
C VAL A 281 10.24 6.32 3.34
N LYS A 282 9.55 6.03 4.45
CA LYS A 282 10.03 5.19 5.54
C LYS A 282 9.07 4.03 5.79
N ILE A 283 9.57 2.81 5.68
CA ILE A 283 8.86 1.56 5.96
C ILE A 283 9.54 0.93 7.18
N ILE A 284 8.93 1.02 8.37
CA ILE A 284 9.62 0.72 9.63
C ILE A 284 8.86 -0.30 10.47
N ASN A 285 9.54 -1.34 10.94
CA ASN A 285 9.00 -2.36 11.86
C ASN A 285 7.67 -2.96 11.36
N ASN A 286 7.71 -3.54 10.15
CA ASN A 286 6.54 -4.18 9.56
C ASN A 286 6.71 -5.69 9.45
N THR A 287 5.58 -6.40 9.40
CA THR A 287 5.51 -7.84 9.16
C THR A 287 4.76 -8.14 7.88
N VAL A 288 5.30 -9.04 7.05
CA VAL A 288 4.65 -9.53 5.83
C VAL A 288 4.62 -11.05 5.87
N TYR A 289 3.48 -11.67 5.58
CA TYR A 289 3.41 -13.13 5.57
C TYR A 289 2.41 -13.64 4.53
N ASP A 290 2.54 -14.91 4.13
CA ASP A 290 1.64 -15.59 3.19
C ASP A 290 1.35 -14.71 1.97
N THR A 291 2.40 -14.17 1.35
CA THR A 291 2.28 -13.19 0.27
C THR A 291 2.79 -13.76 -1.04
N TYR A 292 1.95 -13.71 -2.07
CA TYR A 292 2.20 -14.37 -3.35
C TYR A 292 3.42 -13.83 -4.09
N ARG A 293 3.62 -12.52 -4.10
CA ARG A 293 4.76 -11.85 -4.71
C ARG A 293 5.80 -11.45 -3.66
N SER A 294 6.31 -10.26 -3.76
CA SER A 294 7.40 -9.81 -2.89
C SER A 294 6.91 -9.30 -1.54
N ALA A 295 7.72 -9.50 -0.51
CA ALA A 295 7.53 -8.81 0.77
C ALA A 295 7.64 -7.30 0.59
N ILE A 296 8.68 -6.84 -0.14
CA ILE A 296 8.88 -5.44 -0.50
C ILE A 296 9.24 -5.31 -1.99
N THR A 297 8.51 -4.48 -2.71
CA THR A 297 8.76 -4.14 -4.10
C THR A 297 8.88 -2.64 -4.27
N ILE A 298 9.99 -2.14 -4.80
CA ILE A 298 10.22 -0.72 -5.07
C ILE A 298 10.51 -0.55 -6.57
N GLN A 299 9.61 0.14 -7.26
CA GLN A 299 9.65 0.26 -8.72
C GLN A 299 9.60 1.72 -9.16
N SER A 300 10.38 2.04 -10.17
CA SER A 300 10.28 3.29 -10.92
C SER A 300 10.27 2.96 -12.42
N VAL A 301 9.07 2.93 -13.02
CA VAL A 301 8.90 2.34 -14.36
C VAL A 301 8.08 3.19 -15.35
N ASP A 302 7.50 4.30 -14.89
CA ASP A 302 6.62 5.16 -15.70
C ASP A 302 7.17 6.57 -15.96
N GLY A 303 8.48 6.77 -15.77
CA GLY A 303 9.17 8.05 -16.00
C GLY A 303 9.30 8.93 -14.76
N GLY A 304 8.97 8.42 -13.58
CA GLY A 304 9.16 9.10 -12.31
C GLY A 304 10.52 8.87 -11.67
N ILE A 305 10.69 9.48 -10.50
CA ILE A 305 11.87 9.30 -9.65
C ILE A 305 11.52 8.38 -8.46
N CYS A 306 12.52 7.73 -7.88
CA CYS A 306 12.39 7.02 -6.60
C CYS A 306 13.62 7.37 -5.77
N GLU A 307 13.46 8.24 -4.78
CA GLU A 307 14.60 8.82 -4.04
C GLU A 307 14.40 8.77 -2.53
N ASN A 308 15.49 8.48 -1.81
CA ASN A 308 15.55 8.49 -0.35
C ASN A 308 14.47 7.60 0.29
N ILE A 309 14.59 6.31 0.06
CA ILE A 309 13.69 5.28 0.60
C ILE A 309 14.42 4.48 1.68
N LEU A 310 13.81 4.36 2.85
CA LEU A 310 14.29 3.55 3.96
C LEU A 310 13.30 2.43 4.25
N VAL A 311 13.78 1.20 4.20
CA VAL A 311 13.10 0.02 4.77
C VAL A 311 13.93 -0.45 5.96
N ASP A 312 13.34 -0.46 7.15
CA ASP A 312 14.04 -0.82 8.38
C ASP A 312 13.18 -1.77 9.23
N SER A 313 13.76 -2.86 9.68
CA SER A 313 13.08 -3.84 10.53
C SER A 313 11.86 -4.46 9.85
N LEU A 314 12.10 -5.16 8.74
CA LEU A 314 11.07 -5.93 8.04
C LEU A 314 11.21 -7.42 8.35
N TYR A 315 10.18 -8.01 8.92
CA TYR A 315 10.08 -9.45 9.14
C TYR A 315 9.11 -10.07 8.14
N ALA A 316 9.57 -11.03 7.34
CA ALA A 316 8.74 -11.65 6.31
C ALA A 316 8.83 -13.18 6.34
N THR A 317 7.70 -13.86 6.22
CA THR A 317 7.65 -15.32 6.18
C THR A 317 6.67 -15.82 5.14
N ASN A 318 7.02 -16.93 4.48
CA ASN A 318 6.19 -17.54 3.46
C ASN A 318 5.78 -16.53 2.38
N VAL A 319 6.77 -15.91 1.73
CA VAL A 319 6.57 -14.91 0.66
C VAL A 319 7.22 -15.39 -0.64
N GLY A 320 6.69 -14.99 -1.78
CA GLY A 320 7.19 -15.42 -3.09
C GLY A 320 8.57 -14.86 -3.44
N ASN A 321 8.92 -13.69 -2.90
CA ASN A 321 10.22 -13.04 -3.06
C ASN A 321 10.48 -12.08 -1.90
N ALA A 322 11.73 -11.89 -1.49
CA ALA A 322 12.03 -11.00 -0.37
C ALA A 322 12.09 -9.54 -0.80
N ILE A 323 12.92 -9.21 -1.80
CA ILE A 323 13.24 -7.84 -2.23
C ILE A 323 13.24 -7.76 -3.74
N TYR A 324 12.49 -6.83 -4.31
CA TYR A 324 12.52 -6.52 -5.73
C TYR A 324 12.61 -5.02 -5.98
N LEU A 325 13.77 -4.57 -6.50
CA LEU A 325 14.01 -3.21 -6.95
C LEU A 325 14.08 -3.20 -8.47
N ASN A 326 13.31 -2.33 -9.14
CA ASN A 326 13.28 -2.31 -10.59
C ASN A 326 13.12 -0.91 -11.17
N VAL A 327 13.91 -0.61 -12.21
CA VAL A 327 13.76 0.56 -13.06
C VAL A 327 13.32 0.13 -14.45
N GLY A 328 12.32 0.82 -14.98
CA GLY A 328 11.78 0.55 -16.32
C GLY A 328 11.47 1.83 -17.10
N ALA A 329 10.85 1.66 -18.27
CA ALA A 329 10.46 2.73 -19.18
C ALA A 329 9.13 2.40 -19.89
N ARG A 330 8.11 2.01 -19.13
CA ARG A 330 6.83 1.54 -19.68
C ARG A 330 6.11 2.57 -20.56
N ARG A 331 6.28 3.86 -20.24
CA ARG A 331 5.64 4.98 -20.95
C ARG A 331 6.59 5.71 -21.89
N ASP A 332 7.63 5.01 -22.37
CA ASP A 332 8.67 5.61 -23.21
C ASP A 332 9.37 6.82 -22.56
N LYS A 333 9.41 6.84 -21.22
CA LYS A 333 10.11 7.82 -20.40
C LYS A 333 11.07 7.10 -19.47
N GLN A 334 12.28 7.63 -19.39
CA GLN A 334 13.31 7.14 -18.49
C GLN A 334 12.90 7.39 -17.03
N SER A 335 12.97 6.37 -16.21
CA SER A 335 12.74 6.44 -14.78
C SER A 335 14.06 6.41 -14.02
N PHE A 336 14.07 6.87 -12.77
CA PHE A 336 15.29 6.97 -11.97
C PHE A 336 15.06 6.42 -10.56
N MET A 337 16.12 5.80 -9.99
CA MET A 337 16.12 5.30 -8.62
C MET A 337 17.46 5.62 -7.96
N ASP A 338 17.41 6.28 -6.79
CA ASP A 338 18.62 6.70 -6.07
C ASP A 338 18.41 6.72 -4.55
N GLY A 339 19.37 6.19 -3.80
CA GLY A 339 19.37 6.25 -2.34
C GLY A 339 18.33 5.33 -1.69
N ILE A 340 18.41 4.03 -1.95
CA ILE A 340 17.56 3.00 -1.36
C ILE A 340 18.34 2.30 -0.25
N THR A 341 17.83 2.35 0.97
CA THR A 341 18.41 1.65 2.11
C THR A 341 17.43 0.60 2.64
N ILE A 342 17.84 -0.66 2.69
CA ILE A 342 17.09 -1.76 3.31
C ILE A 342 17.97 -2.36 4.40
N ARG A 343 17.48 -2.35 5.63
CA ARG A 343 18.26 -2.88 6.75
C ARG A 343 17.40 -3.63 7.77
N ASN A 344 18.08 -4.50 8.53
CA ASN A 344 17.44 -5.29 9.58
C ASN A 344 16.26 -6.11 9.03
N LEU A 345 16.50 -6.85 7.94
CA LEU A 345 15.48 -7.66 7.27
C LEU A 345 15.72 -9.14 7.54
N TYR A 346 14.68 -9.83 7.97
CA TYR A 346 14.59 -11.28 7.94
C TYR A 346 13.50 -11.73 6.98
N CYS A 347 13.79 -12.70 6.12
CA CYS A 347 12.81 -13.24 5.20
C CYS A 347 12.94 -14.74 4.97
N GLU A 348 11.80 -15.45 4.95
CA GLU A 348 11.67 -16.82 4.46
C GLU A 348 10.87 -16.83 3.15
N VAL A 349 11.57 -17.18 2.06
CA VAL A 349 10.97 -17.33 0.74
C VAL A 349 10.23 -18.67 0.67
N ALA A 350 9.02 -18.66 0.15
CA ALA A 350 8.14 -19.81 0.12
C ALA A 350 8.67 -20.94 -0.76
N ALA A 351 8.53 -22.17 -0.30
CA ALA A 351 8.84 -23.37 -1.09
C ALA A 351 7.68 -23.79 -2.02
N THR A 352 6.49 -23.29 -1.76
CA THR A 352 5.26 -23.57 -2.52
C THR A 352 4.49 -22.27 -2.68
N LYS A 353 3.31 -22.30 -3.31
CA LYS A 353 2.45 -21.13 -3.46
C LYS A 353 2.09 -20.55 -2.09
N PRO A 354 2.49 -19.32 -1.76
CA PRO A 354 2.40 -18.81 -0.38
C PRO A 354 1.03 -18.25 -0.01
N ASP A 355 0.22 -17.84 -0.98
CA ASP A 355 -1.09 -17.22 -0.79
C ASP A 355 -2.24 -18.23 -0.81
N ALA A 356 -2.02 -19.45 -0.36
CA ALA A 356 -3.05 -20.46 -0.29
C ALA A 356 -4.26 -19.99 0.54
N GLY A 357 -5.47 -20.20 0.00
CA GLY A 357 -6.71 -19.86 0.65
C GLY A 357 -7.38 -18.57 0.18
N TYR A 358 -6.80 -17.85 -0.78
CA TYR A 358 -7.51 -16.80 -1.49
C TYR A 358 -8.40 -17.38 -2.59
N GLU A 359 -9.64 -16.90 -2.67
CA GLU A 359 -10.57 -17.29 -3.73
C GLU A 359 -10.34 -16.46 -5.00
N TYR A 360 -10.02 -15.18 -4.84
CA TYR A 360 -9.66 -14.28 -5.92
C TYR A 360 -8.18 -13.97 -5.82
N GLU A 361 -7.40 -14.62 -6.66
CA GLU A 361 -5.95 -14.51 -6.63
C GLU A 361 -5.46 -13.40 -7.57
N GLY A 362 -4.31 -12.84 -7.25
CA GLY A 362 -3.56 -11.98 -8.15
C GLY A 362 -3.13 -12.70 -9.43
N PRO A 363 -2.54 -12.00 -10.39
CA PRO A 363 -2.08 -12.62 -11.64
C PRO A 363 -1.11 -13.77 -11.34
N ILE A 364 -1.33 -14.90 -12.03
CA ILE A 364 -0.46 -16.07 -11.97
C ILE A 364 0.72 -15.83 -12.90
N GLU A 365 1.94 -16.06 -12.45
CA GLU A 365 3.11 -16.08 -13.30
C GLU A 365 3.35 -17.48 -13.86
N ASP A 366 3.91 -17.54 -15.08
CA ASP A 366 4.16 -18.80 -15.79
C ASP A 366 5.31 -19.62 -15.19
N LEU A 367 6.20 -18.99 -14.42
CA LEU A 367 7.37 -19.63 -13.81
C LEU A 367 7.19 -19.85 -12.31
N PRO A 368 7.78 -20.92 -11.75
CA PRO A 368 7.84 -21.12 -10.32
C PRO A 368 8.56 -19.95 -9.62
N ARG A 369 7.91 -19.26 -8.71
CA ARG A 369 8.47 -18.07 -8.04
C ARG A 369 9.59 -18.35 -7.08
N ASN A 370 9.52 -19.49 -6.43
CA ASN A 370 10.49 -19.89 -5.44
C ASN A 370 11.88 -20.19 -6.02
N ILE A 371 12.05 -20.15 -7.33
CA ILE A 371 13.36 -20.19 -7.97
C ILE A 371 13.90 -18.80 -8.33
N SER A 372 13.10 -17.74 -8.19
CA SER A 372 13.53 -16.38 -8.50
C SER A 372 14.34 -15.77 -7.35
N PRO A 373 15.51 -15.19 -7.63
CA PRO A 373 16.31 -14.48 -6.64
C PRO A 373 15.67 -13.14 -6.27
N CYS A 374 16.17 -12.49 -5.24
CA CYS A 374 15.98 -11.06 -5.07
C CYS A 374 16.55 -10.31 -6.26
N GLY A 375 15.83 -9.32 -6.79
CA GLY A 375 16.24 -8.54 -7.95
C GLY A 375 16.61 -7.11 -7.57
N ILE A 376 17.76 -6.60 -8.06
CA ILE A 376 18.11 -5.19 -8.05
C ILE A 376 18.49 -4.84 -9.50
N ILE A 377 17.49 -4.42 -10.29
CA ILE A 377 17.60 -4.43 -11.73
C ILE A 377 17.29 -3.05 -12.31
N GLY A 378 18.33 -2.34 -12.71
CA GLY A 378 18.26 -1.11 -13.47
C GLY A 378 18.17 -1.36 -14.97
N LEU A 379 18.31 -0.30 -15.75
CA LEU A 379 18.49 -0.33 -17.19
C LEU A 379 19.89 0.21 -17.54
N LYS A 380 20.43 -0.23 -18.65
CA LYS A 380 21.77 0.21 -19.11
C LYS A 380 21.90 1.74 -19.16
N ASP A 381 20.84 2.42 -19.61
CA ASP A 381 20.80 3.88 -19.72
C ASP A 381 20.19 4.57 -18.47
N SER A 382 19.74 3.79 -17.50
CA SER A 382 19.20 4.28 -16.22
C SER A 382 19.53 3.32 -15.08
N LYS A 383 20.78 3.38 -14.64
CA LYS A 383 21.26 2.58 -13.51
C LYS A 383 20.59 2.99 -12.21
N ILE A 384 20.31 2.00 -11.37
CA ILE A 384 19.95 2.25 -9.97
C ILE A 384 21.19 2.78 -9.25
N LYS A 385 21.03 3.82 -8.43
CA LYS A 385 22.14 4.44 -7.72
C LYS A 385 22.02 4.28 -6.21
N ASN A 386 23.17 4.12 -5.56
CA ASN A 386 23.30 4.17 -4.09
C ASN A 386 22.33 3.25 -3.35
N VAL A 387 22.44 1.95 -3.55
CA VAL A 387 21.69 0.91 -2.82
C VAL A 387 22.50 0.43 -1.63
N THR A 388 21.92 0.42 -0.46
CA THR A 388 22.51 -0.12 0.77
C THR A 388 21.63 -1.23 1.33
N LEU A 389 22.22 -2.44 1.49
CA LEU A 389 21.64 -3.57 2.18
C LEU A 389 22.48 -3.83 3.44
N GLU A 390 21.86 -3.80 4.62
CA GLU A 390 22.56 -3.96 5.90
C GLU A 390 21.80 -4.89 6.85
N ASN A 391 22.47 -5.87 7.44
CA ASN A 391 21.87 -6.85 8.36
C ASN A 391 20.68 -7.57 7.69
N ILE A 392 20.93 -8.23 6.58
CA ILE A 392 19.91 -8.96 5.81
C ILE A 392 20.09 -10.46 6.00
N GLU A 393 19.07 -11.13 6.43
CA GLU A 393 19.02 -12.61 6.50
C GLU A 393 17.84 -13.12 5.66
N ILE A 394 18.14 -13.96 4.66
CA ILE A 394 17.12 -14.55 3.79
C ILE A 394 17.33 -16.05 3.68
N VAL A 395 16.25 -16.78 3.89
CA VAL A 395 16.18 -18.23 3.70
C VAL A 395 15.41 -18.51 2.42
N PHE A 396 16.08 -19.13 1.46
CA PHE A 396 15.50 -19.57 0.19
C PHE A 396 15.21 -21.07 0.20
N PRO A 397 14.19 -21.52 -0.51
CA PRO A 397 13.92 -22.96 -0.62
C PRO A 397 15.05 -23.70 -1.36
N GLY A 398 15.76 -23.01 -2.27
CA GLY A 398 16.72 -23.65 -3.16
C GLY A 398 16.06 -24.67 -4.07
N GLY A 399 16.85 -25.57 -4.64
CA GLY A 399 16.35 -26.65 -5.49
C GLY A 399 16.17 -26.25 -6.96
N GLY A 400 16.85 -25.18 -7.40
CA GLY A 400 16.93 -24.87 -8.84
C GLY A 400 17.44 -26.09 -9.61
N ASP A 401 16.77 -26.46 -10.70
CA ASP A 401 17.07 -27.63 -11.53
C ASP A 401 17.79 -27.17 -12.81
N PRO A 402 18.95 -27.76 -13.15
CA PRO A 402 19.67 -27.46 -14.39
C PRO A 402 18.83 -27.60 -15.67
N HIS A 403 17.75 -28.39 -15.65
CA HIS A 403 16.84 -28.50 -16.78
C HIS A 403 16.07 -27.20 -17.08
N TYR A 404 15.95 -26.31 -16.11
CA TYR A 404 15.36 -24.97 -16.28
C TYR A 404 16.40 -23.87 -16.50
N ALA A 405 17.68 -24.25 -16.68
CA ALA A 405 18.76 -23.30 -16.92
C ALA A 405 18.67 -22.67 -18.31
N HIS A 406 18.02 -21.53 -18.39
CA HIS A 406 17.89 -20.79 -19.66
C HIS A 406 19.09 -19.88 -19.93
N VAL A 407 19.81 -19.48 -18.87
CA VAL A 407 20.95 -18.55 -18.95
C VAL A 407 22.08 -19.00 -18.03
N GLY A 408 23.25 -19.27 -18.62
CA GLY A 408 24.50 -19.51 -17.88
C GLY A 408 25.20 -18.22 -17.48
N LEU A 409 26.24 -18.34 -16.66
CA LEU A 409 27.05 -17.19 -16.22
C LEU A 409 27.82 -16.54 -17.40
N ASP A 410 28.11 -17.29 -18.45
CA ASP A 410 28.74 -16.84 -19.68
C ASP A 410 27.75 -16.27 -20.70
N GLU A 411 26.45 -16.33 -20.41
CA GLU A 411 25.36 -15.94 -21.31
C GLU A 411 24.48 -14.82 -20.77
N LEU A 412 24.97 -13.99 -19.83
CA LEU A 412 24.16 -12.95 -19.16
C LEU A 412 23.48 -11.98 -20.14
N ASP A 413 24.01 -11.83 -21.35
CA ASP A 413 23.39 -11.02 -22.41
C ASP A 413 22.03 -11.58 -22.87
N LYS A 414 21.72 -12.86 -22.58
CA LYS A 414 20.43 -13.45 -22.87
C LYS A 414 19.34 -13.07 -21.85
N VAL A 415 19.70 -12.55 -20.66
CA VAL A 415 18.73 -12.05 -19.72
C VAL A 415 18.09 -10.79 -20.29
N PRO A 416 16.75 -10.75 -20.49
CA PRO A 416 16.11 -9.63 -21.16
C PRO A 416 16.05 -8.39 -20.28
N GLU A 417 16.17 -7.20 -20.86
CA GLU A 417 16.03 -5.91 -20.14
C GLU A 417 14.60 -5.61 -19.70
N MET A 418 13.61 -6.02 -20.46
CA MET A 418 12.17 -5.87 -20.18
C MET A 418 11.69 -4.45 -19.78
N PRO A 419 12.16 -3.37 -20.43
CA PRO A 419 11.90 -2.00 -19.97
C PRO A 419 10.43 -1.60 -19.98
N LYS A 420 9.61 -2.25 -20.81
CA LYS A 420 8.18 -1.98 -20.97
C LYS A 420 7.26 -3.03 -20.36
N ALA A 421 7.81 -4.09 -19.81
CA ALA A 421 7.01 -5.15 -19.19
C ALA A 421 6.29 -4.68 -17.93
N TYR A 422 5.27 -5.41 -17.52
CA TYR A 422 4.71 -5.25 -16.18
C TYR A 422 5.77 -5.69 -15.16
N PRO A 423 6.17 -4.84 -14.23
CA PRO A 423 7.37 -5.05 -13.45
C PRO A 423 7.14 -5.96 -12.24
N GLU A 424 7.22 -7.24 -12.47
CA GLU A 424 7.26 -8.26 -11.42
C GLU A 424 8.60 -9.01 -11.48
N PHE A 425 9.05 -9.56 -10.35
CA PHE A 425 10.34 -10.24 -10.29
C PHE A 425 10.44 -11.42 -11.28
N SER A 426 9.33 -12.03 -11.63
CA SER A 426 9.24 -13.11 -12.61
C SER A 426 9.38 -12.67 -14.07
N GLN A 427 9.32 -11.37 -14.38
CA GLN A 427 9.40 -10.89 -15.77
C GLN A 427 10.72 -11.24 -16.48
N HIS A 428 11.80 -11.38 -15.72
CA HIS A 428 13.13 -11.69 -16.25
C HIS A 428 13.35 -13.20 -16.48
N MET A 429 12.32 -14.00 -16.35
CA MET A 429 12.39 -15.46 -16.46
C MET A 429 13.29 -16.06 -15.36
N GLU A 430 13.87 -17.23 -15.61
CA GLU A 430 14.84 -17.82 -14.70
C GLU A 430 16.18 -17.08 -14.77
N LEU A 431 16.64 -16.62 -13.63
CA LEU A 431 17.91 -15.90 -13.52
C LEU A 431 19.02 -16.83 -13.03
N PRO A 432 20.31 -16.62 -13.40
CA PRO A 432 21.44 -17.47 -13.04
C PRO A 432 21.92 -17.28 -11.59
N ALA A 433 21.07 -16.80 -10.72
CA ALA A 433 21.32 -16.64 -9.29
C ALA A 433 20.17 -17.25 -8.47
N TRP A 434 20.46 -17.73 -7.25
CA TRP A 434 19.39 -18.15 -6.35
C TRP A 434 19.12 -17.17 -5.22
N GLY A 435 20.09 -16.31 -4.86
CA GLY A 435 19.97 -15.31 -3.79
C GLY A 435 19.72 -13.92 -4.31
N PHE A 436 20.70 -13.30 -4.99
CA PHE A 436 20.55 -11.97 -5.60
C PHE A 436 21.00 -11.95 -7.06
N PHE A 437 20.19 -11.32 -7.89
CA PHE A 437 20.58 -10.90 -9.22
C PHE A 437 20.61 -9.37 -9.26
N VAL A 438 21.80 -8.81 -9.52
CA VAL A 438 22.04 -7.37 -9.53
C VAL A 438 22.52 -6.95 -10.91
N ARG A 439 21.81 -6.04 -11.58
CA ARG A 439 22.17 -5.58 -12.90
C ARG A 439 21.97 -4.07 -13.05
N HIS A 440 22.92 -3.41 -13.71
CA HIS A 440 22.90 -1.97 -14.01
C HIS A 440 22.75 -1.13 -12.73
N VAL A 441 23.70 -1.27 -11.82
CA VAL A 441 23.74 -0.55 -10.55
C VAL A 441 25.04 0.22 -10.41
N ASP A 442 24.97 1.44 -9.89
CA ASP A 442 26.11 2.27 -9.56
C ASP A 442 26.07 2.71 -8.09
N GLY A 443 26.94 2.14 -7.29
CA GLY A 443 26.93 2.28 -5.83
C GLY A 443 26.06 1.21 -5.16
N LEU A 444 26.67 0.06 -4.81
CA LEU A 444 26.03 -1.02 -4.05
C LEU A 444 26.85 -1.30 -2.79
N THR A 445 26.22 -1.17 -1.64
CA THR A 445 26.81 -1.63 -0.37
C THR A 445 26.00 -2.79 0.19
N MET A 446 26.64 -3.91 0.41
CA MET A 446 26.06 -5.09 1.07
C MET A 446 26.88 -5.39 2.33
N ASN A 447 26.30 -5.18 3.52
CA ASN A 447 26.99 -5.34 4.78
C ASN A 447 26.23 -6.29 5.72
N ASN A 448 26.89 -7.32 6.22
CA ASN A 448 26.31 -8.33 7.08
C ASN A 448 25.11 -9.03 6.43
N ILE A 449 25.37 -9.76 5.35
CA ILE A 449 24.38 -10.47 4.56
C ILE A 449 24.49 -11.96 4.81
N LYS A 450 23.39 -12.61 5.18
CA LYS A 450 23.30 -14.05 5.34
C LYS A 450 22.25 -14.63 4.41
N LEU A 451 22.68 -15.50 3.51
CA LEU A 451 21.82 -16.19 2.54
C LEU A 451 21.88 -17.70 2.82
N THR A 452 20.73 -18.33 2.96
CA THR A 452 20.62 -19.77 3.20
C THR A 452 19.74 -20.41 2.14
N ALA A 453 20.27 -21.37 1.38
CA ALA A 453 19.48 -22.25 0.54
C ALA A 453 19.22 -23.58 1.28
N LEU A 454 17.94 -23.96 1.44
CA LEU A 454 17.54 -25.18 2.15
C LEU A 454 17.81 -26.47 1.35
N LYS A 455 17.79 -26.36 0.02
CA LYS A 455 18.11 -27.45 -0.90
C LYS A 455 19.25 -27.02 -1.80
N LYS A 456 20.00 -27.99 -2.32
CA LYS A 456 21.03 -27.75 -3.32
C LYS A 456 20.42 -27.02 -4.53
N ASP A 457 21.09 -25.95 -4.95
CA ASP A 457 20.73 -25.18 -6.14
C ASP A 457 21.94 -25.16 -7.09
N TYR A 458 21.72 -25.23 -8.40
CA TYR A 458 22.82 -25.27 -9.36
C TYR A 458 23.42 -23.87 -9.63
N ARG A 459 22.70 -22.82 -9.25
CA ARG A 459 23.09 -21.42 -9.53
C ARG A 459 24.00 -20.86 -8.45
N THR A 460 24.69 -19.79 -8.78
CA THR A 460 25.49 -18.98 -7.84
C THR A 460 24.57 -18.19 -6.89
N ALA A 461 25.03 -17.93 -5.67
CA ALA A 461 24.22 -17.20 -4.69
C ALA A 461 23.97 -15.74 -5.13
N ILE A 462 25.01 -15.04 -5.59
CA ILE A 462 24.91 -13.64 -6.04
C ILE A 462 25.53 -13.52 -7.42
N VAL A 463 24.79 -12.95 -8.36
CA VAL A 463 25.30 -12.58 -9.70
C VAL A 463 25.19 -11.07 -9.86
N MET A 464 26.31 -10.45 -10.18
CA MET A 464 26.44 -9.03 -10.48
C MET A 464 26.81 -8.83 -11.95
N ASP A 465 26.02 -8.02 -12.67
CA ASP A 465 26.19 -7.75 -14.08
C ASP A 465 26.11 -6.24 -14.34
N ASP A 466 27.21 -5.63 -14.78
CA ASP A 466 27.35 -4.17 -14.93
C ASP A 466 27.06 -3.42 -13.61
N VAL A 467 27.73 -3.83 -12.52
CA VAL A 467 27.65 -3.19 -11.21
C VAL A 467 28.95 -2.42 -10.94
N ASN A 468 28.83 -1.10 -10.75
CA ASN A 468 29.97 -0.25 -10.45
C ASN A 468 29.96 0.21 -8.99
N ASN A 469 31.14 0.55 -8.46
CA ASN A 469 31.29 1.12 -7.12
C ASN A 469 30.56 0.29 -6.03
N HIS A 470 30.84 -1.01 -6.00
CA HIS A 470 30.23 -1.90 -5.02
C HIS A 470 31.20 -2.29 -3.89
N ASP A 471 30.61 -2.60 -2.73
CA ASP A 471 31.31 -3.10 -1.54
C ASP A 471 30.47 -4.19 -0.87
N ILE A 472 31.05 -5.38 -0.67
CA ILE A 472 30.40 -6.51 -0.04
C ILE A 472 31.23 -6.93 1.17
N ASN A 473 30.70 -6.65 2.37
CA ASN A 473 31.34 -6.95 3.64
C ASN A 473 30.54 -7.96 4.43
N ASN A 474 31.22 -8.94 5.05
CA ASN A 474 30.60 -9.92 5.93
C ASN A 474 29.42 -10.67 5.27
N LEU A 475 29.71 -11.33 4.13
CA LEU A 475 28.78 -12.20 3.43
C LEU A 475 28.89 -13.63 3.96
N THR A 476 27.78 -14.21 4.38
CA THR A 476 27.66 -15.63 4.76
C THR A 476 26.67 -16.32 3.83
N VAL A 477 27.16 -17.34 3.10
CA VAL A 477 26.32 -18.17 2.24
C VAL A 477 26.31 -19.60 2.78
N ILE A 478 25.13 -20.14 3.02
CA ILE A 478 24.91 -21.50 3.52
C ILE A 478 24.07 -22.25 2.51
N GLU A 479 24.61 -23.32 1.96
CA GLU A 479 23.91 -24.23 1.06
C GLU A 479 24.37 -25.67 1.25
N PRO A 480 23.48 -26.68 1.13
CA PRO A 480 23.86 -28.08 1.20
C PRO A 480 24.70 -28.45 -0.03
N ASP A 481 25.84 -29.13 0.19
CA ASP A 481 26.69 -29.67 -0.88
C ASP A 481 26.97 -28.63 -1.98
N SER A 482 27.56 -27.49 -1.59
CA SER A 482 27.88 -26.43 -2.55
C SER A 482 28.54 -26.97 -3.82
N HIS A 483 27.99 -26.70 -4.96
CA HIS A 483 28.53 -27.08 -6.27
C HIS A 483 29.24 -25.91 -6.95
N THR A 484 29.09 -24.70 -6.41
CA THR A 484 29.81 -23.50 -6.87
C THR A 484 31.00 -23.27 -5.96
N LYS A 485 32.14 -22.92 -6.56
CA LYS A 485 33.34 -22.55 -5.80
C LYS A 485 33.27 -21.13 -5.26
N GLU A 486 32.51 -20.29 -5.91
CA GLU A 486 32.37 -18.87 -5.60
C GLU A 486 30.90 -18.54 -5.34
N SER A 487 30.66 -17.89 -4.21
CA SER A 487 29.30 -17.45 -3.83
C SER A 487 28.87 -16.20 -4.60
N VAL A 488 29.81 -15.47 -5.18
CA VAL A 488 29.57 -14.23 -5.93
C VAL A 488 30.22 -14.36 -7.30
N PHE A 489 29.47 -14.07 -8.34
CA PHE A 489 29.97 -13.93 -9.71
C PHE A 489 29.79 -12.49 -10.16
N GLU A 490 30.81 -11.92 -10.79
CA GLU A 490 30.79 -10.56 -11.30
C GLU A 490 31.19 -10.53 -12.78
N ARG A 491 30.36 -9.83 -13.56
CA ARG A 491 30.66 -9.42 -14.93
C ARG A 491 30.67 -7.88 -15.00
N LYS A 492 31.77 -7.32 -15.46
CA LYS A 492 31.95 -5.87 -15.66
C LYS A 492 31.40 -5.41 -16.97
#